data_cf73533a490c4a085b9f4874bcc69e69
#
_entry.id   cf73533a490c4a085b9f4874bcc69e69
#
_cell.length_a   1.000
_cell.length_b   1.000
_cell.length_c   1.000
_cell.angle_alpha   90.00
_cell.angle_beta   90.00
_cell.angle_gamma   90.00
#
_symmetry.space_group_name_H-M   'P 1'
#
loop_
_entity.id
_entity.type
_entity.pdbx_description
1 polymer ?
#
loop_
_entity_poly.entity_id
_entity_poly.type
_entity_poly.pdbx_seq_one_letter_code
_entity_poly.pdbx_strand_id
1 'polypeptide(L)'
;MFKRCGVDLTRIDGIDITTALTVISEVGPDMSRFPTVKHFACWPGLCPGTRITGGKVMSGKTNRCANRAAQALRLAAAALRTSQSALGVYSRRMGARMDTPQAVTAAAHKLARLIYTMLTKGEEYTDQGQDYYEERYRQRVLRQLSQRAEKLGLKLVVSEQPA
;
A
#
# COMPACT_ATOMS: atom_id res chain seq x y z
N MET A 1 -23.78 -4.92 -1.12
CA MET A 1 -22.37 -4.94 -1.55
C MET A 1 -21.80 -6.34 -1.47
N PHE A 2 -21.85 -6.99 -0.33
CA PHE A 2 -21.44 -8.39 -0.10
C PHE A 2 -22.02 -9.39 -1.13
N LYS A 3 -23.29 -9.26 -1.49
CA LYS A 3 -23.96 -10.13 -2.46
C LYS A 3 -23.37 -10.14 -3.89
N ARG A 4 -22.57 -9.12 -4.26
CA ARG A 4 -21.97 -9.03 -5.61
C ARG A 4 -20.53 -9.48 -5.68
N CYS A 5 -19.77 -9.34 -4.59
CA CYS A 5 -18.31 -9.56 -4.59
C CYS A 5 -17.87 -10.64 -3.59
N GLY A 6 -18.77 -11.15 -2.75
CA GLY A 6 -18.46 -12.18 -1.74
C GLY A 6 -17.59 -11.70 -0.57
N VAL A 7 -17.10 -10.45 -0.61
CA VAL A 7 -16.21 -9.86 0.42
C VAL A 7 -16.65 -8.45 0.77
N ASP A 8 -16.35 -8.05 2.01
CA ASP A 8 -16.65 -6.71 2.51
C ASP A 8 -15.38 -5.83 2.47
N LEU A 9 -15.29 -4.97 1.45
CA LEU A 9 -14.16 -4.07 1.27
C LEU A 9 -14.08 -2.97 2.34
N THR A 10 -15.17 -2.67 3.05
CA THR A 10 -15.17 -1.66 4.12
C THR A 10 -14.39 -2.09 5.36
N ARG A 11 -14.00 -3.36 5.44
CA ARG A 11 -13.06 -3.85 6.46
C ARG A 11 -11.64 -3.34 6.29
N ILE A 12 -11.30 -2.86 5.09
CA ILE A 12 -10.01 -2.20 4.88
C ILE A 12 -10.13 -0.78 5.43
N ASP A 13 -9.30 -0.46 6.42
CA ASP A 13 -9.29 0.87 6.99
C ASP A 13 -9.04 1.96 5.91
N GLY A 14 -9.78 3.06 6.04
CA GLY A 14 -9.81 4.14 5.06
C GLY A 14 -10.77 3.92 3.89
N ILE A 15 -11.38 2.75 3.73
CA ILE A 15 -12.36 2.48 2.68
C ILE A 15 -13.77 2.51 3.25
N ASP A 16 -14.50 3.55 2.90
CA ASP A 16 -15.93 3.68 3.19
C ASP A 16 -16.80 3.01 2.12
N ILE A 17 -18.10 2.96 2.36
CA ILE A 17 -19.09 2.38 1.43
C ILE A 17 -19.03 3.05 0.07
N THR A 18 -18.87 4.38 0.02
CA THR A 18 -18.84 5.17 -1.22
C THR A 18 -17.60 4.84 -2.05
N THR A 19 -16.43 4.79 -1.41
CA THR A 19 -15.17 4.39 -2.05
C THR A 19 -15.28 2.97 -2.60
N ALA A 20 -15.77 2.04 -1.80
CA ALA A 20 -15.90 0.66 -2.20
C ALA A 20 -16.88 0.49 -3.38
N LEU A 21 -18.04 1.17 -3.36
CA LEU A 21 -18.98 1.17 -4.49
C LEU A 21 -18.37 1.78 -5.76
N THR A 22 -17.63 2.89 -5.63
CA THR A 22 -16.93 3.52 -6.75
C THR A 22 -15.92 2.57 -7.38
N VAL A 23 -15.09 1.92 -6.55
CA VAL A 23 -14.10 0.95 -7.05
C VAL A 23 -14.77 -0.22 -7.76
N ILE A 24 -15.81 -0.83 -7.16
CA ILE A 24 -16.53 -1.96 -7.75
C ILE A 24 -17.24 -1.56 -9.04
N SER A 25 -17.82 -0.35 -9.12
CA SER A 25 -18.49 0.12 -10.33
C SER A 25 -17.54 0.30 -11.50
N GLU A 26 -16.29 0.73 -11.25
CA GLU A 26 -15.26 0.91 -12.27
C GLU A 26 -14.59 -0.42 -12.67
N VAL A 27 -14.38 -1.31 -11.70
CA VAL A 27 -13.73 -2.62 -11.92
C VAL A 27 -14.70 -3.58 -12.63
N GLY A 28 -15.97 -3.54 -12.27
CA GLY A 28 -16.97 -4.53 -12.67
C GLY A 28 -16.87 -5.82 -11.85
N PRO A 29 -17.75 -6.79 -12.13
CA PRO A 29 -17.82 -8.07 -11.40
C PRO A 29 -16.70 -9.05 -11.83
N ASP A 30 -16.11 -8.85 -13.00
CA ASP A 30 -15.17 -9.78 -13.60
C ASP A 30 -13.71 -9.35 -13.36
N MET A 31 -13.03 -10.10 -12.49
CA MET A 31 -11.62 -9.90 -12.17
C MET A 31 -10.67 -10.59 -13.18
N SER A 32 -11.17 -11.39 -14.12
CA SER A 32 -10.35 -12.08 -15.14
C SER A 32 -9.57 -11.11 -16.03
N ARG A 33 -10.09 -9.87 -16.19
CA ARG A 33 -9.42 -8.76 -16.88
C ARG A 33 -8.07 -8.37 -16.28
N PHE A 34 -7.82 -8.76 -15.02
CA PHE A 34 -6.61 -8.42 -14.29
C PHE A 34 -5.85 -9.69 -13.89
N PRO A 35 -4.98 -10.23 -14.77
CA PRO A 35 -4.28 -11.49 -14.50
C PRO A 35 -3.39 -11.45 -13.26
N THR A 36 -2.93 -10.27 -12.87
CA THR A 36 -2.09 -10.09 -11.68
C THR A 36 -2.45 -8.83 -10.90
N VAL A 37 -2.09 -8.81 -9.62
CA VAL A 37 -2.20 -7.64 -8.76
C VAL A 37 -1.52 -6.39 -9.35
N LYS A 38 -0.45 -6.58 -10.13
CA LYS A 38 0.27 -5.48 -10.78
C LYS A 38 -0.58 -4.84 -11.88
N HIS A 39 -1.24 -5.63 -12.71
CA HIS A 39 -2.16 -5.13 -13.75
C HIS A 39 -3.29 -4.32 -13.09
N PHE A 40 -3.90 -4.87 -12.04
CA PHE A 40 -4.95 -4.19 -11.31
C PHE A 40 -4.50 -2.85 -10.71
N ALA A 41 -3.36 -2.83 -10.02
CA ALA A 41 -2.86 -1.60 -9.39
C ALA A 41 -2.35 -0.56 -10.40
N CYS A 42 -1.90 -0.99 -11.59
CA CYS A 42 -1.46 -0.08 -12.65
C CYS A 42 -2.62 0.48 -13.49
N TRP A 43 -3.71 -0.26 -13.62
CA TRP A 43 -4.89 0.16 -14.38
C TRP A 43 -5.45 1.53 -13.93
N PRO A 44 -5.62 1.85 -12.64
CA PRO A 44 -6.04 3.17 -12.21
C PRO A 44 -4.91 4.22 -12.19
N GLY A 45 -3.75 3.94 -12.78
CA GLY A 45 -2.63 4.88 -12.84
C GLY A 45 -1.95 5.13 -11.49
N LEU A 46 -1.97 4.14 -10.58
CA LEU A 46 -1.29 4.24 -9.27
C LEU A 46 0.15 3.72 -9.30
N CYS A 47 0.59 3.12 -10.41
CA CYS A 47 1.95 2.66 -10.58
C CYS A 47 2.86 3.75 -11.15
N PRO A 48 4.14 3.82 -10.74
CA PRO A 48 5.10 4.72 -11.35
C PRO A 48 5.37 4.33 -12.80
N GLY A 49 5.28 5.30 -13.71
CA GLY A 49 5.70 5.15 -15.10
C GLY A 49 7.21 5.38 -15.22
N THR A 50 8.01 4.48 -14.64
CA THR A 50 9.46 4.63 -14.60
C THR A 50 10.06 4.63 -16.00
N ARG A 51 10.73 5.72 -16.36
CA ARG A 51 11.52 5.84 -17.60
C ARG A 51 13.00 5.75 -17.25
N ILE A 52 13.69 4.80 -17.85
CA ILE A 52 15.13 4.58 -17.66
C ILE A 52 15.81 4.76 -19.02
N THR A 53 16.87 5.58 -19.06
CA THR A 53 17.70 5.78 -20.24
C THR A 53 19.16 5.74 -19.80
N GLY A 54 19.98 4.91 -20.44
CA GLY A 54 21.40 4.76 -20.10
C GLY A 54 21.67 4.39 -18.63
N GLY A 55 20.80 3.56 -18.03
CA GLY A 55 20.90 3.15 -16.63
C GLY A 55 20.43 4.21 -15.60
N LYS A 56 20.06 5.42 -16.04
CA LYS A 56 19.52 6.48 -15.17
C LYS A 56 18.00 6.53 -15.19
N VAL A 57 17.40 6.64 -14.01
CA VAL A 57 15.95 6.87 -13.87
C VAL A 57 15.66 8.33 -14.22
N MET A 58 15.02 8.56 -15.37
CA MET A 58 14.66 9.91 -15.85
C MET A 58 13.36 10.41 -15.21
N SER A 59 12.43 9.54 -14.90
CA SER A 59 11.17 9.90 -14.27
C SER A 59 10.56 8.70 -13.55
N GLY A 60 10.01 8.93 -12.37
CA GLY A 60 9.18 7.98 -11.61
C GLY A 60 7.74 8.45 -11.46
N LYS A 61 7.30 9.45 -12.26
CA LYS A 61 5.93 9.97 -12.17
C LYS A 61 4.91 8.91 -12.59
N THR A 62 3.77 8.89 -11.91
CA THR A 62 2.62 8.08 -12.33
C THR A 62 2.01 8.64 -13.61
N ASN A 63 1.44 7.76 -14.44
CA ASN A 63 0.71 8.19 -15.61
C ASN A 63 -0.56 8.96 -15.20
N ARG A 64 -0.90 10.01 -15.96
CA ARG A 64 -2.19 10.69 -15.79
C ARG A 64 -3.31 9.73 -16.14
N CYS A 65 -4.28 9.59 -15.25
CA CYS A 65 -5.45 8.73 -15.45
C CYS A 65 -6.68 9.44 -14.89
N ALA A 66 -7.75 9.49 -15.67
CA ALA A 66 -9.05 10.06 -15.26
C ALA A 66 -9.96 9.03 -14.60
N ASN A 67 -9.42 7.94 -14.06
CA ASN A 67 -10.18 6.87 -13.45
C ASN A 67 -10.75 7.27 -12.08
N ARG A 68 -12.05 7.12 -11.89
CA ARG A 68 -12.75 7.47 -10.63
C ARG A 68 -12.31 6.59 -9.47
N ALA A 69 -11.98 5.32 -9.71
CA ALA A 69 -11.44 4.43 -8.67
C ALA A 69 -10.08 4.94 -8.16
N ALA A 70 -9.22 5.48 -9.04
CA ALA A 70 -7.96 6.08 -8.62
C ALA A 70 -8.16 7.27 -7.69
N GLN A 71 -9.13 8.12 -8.01
CA GLN A 71 -9.46 9.29 -7.19
C GLN A 71 -10.02 8.87 -5.83
N ALA A 72 -10.97 7.94 -5.81
CA ALA A 72 -11.55 7.39 -4.60
C ALA A 72 -10.47 6.75 -3.70
N LEU A 73 -9.57 5.96 -4.28
CA LEU A 73 -8.47 5.33 -3.54
C LEU A 73 -7.45 6.34 -2.99
N ARG A 74 -7.19 7.45 -3.70
CA ARG A 74 -6.33 8.53 -3.18
C ARG A 74 -6.99 9.26 -2.02
N LEU A 75 -8.30 9.50 -2.05
CA LEU A 75 -9.05 10.09 -0.94
C LEU A 75 -9.04 9.15 0.28
N ALA A 76 -9.32 7.87 0.07
CA ALA A 76 -9.21 6.85 1.12
C ALA A 76 -7.79 6.81 1.73
N ALA A 77 -6.76 6.84 0.89
CA ALA A 77 -5.37 6.86 1.33
C ALA A 77 -4.99 8.13 2.11
N ALA A 78 -5.56 9.28 1.78
CA ALA A 78 -5.34 10.51 2.53
C ALA A 78 -5.94 10.42 3.95
N ALA A 79 -7.10 9.79 4.11
CA ALA A 79 -7.74 9.57 5.40
C ALA A 79 -6.92 8.65 6.33
N LEU A 80 -6.10 7.75 5.78
CA LEU A 80 -5.24 6.86 6.58
C LEU A 80 -4.20 7.59 7.45
N ARG A 81 -3.87 8.85 7.17
CA ARG A 81 -2.86 9.59 7.95
C ARG A 81 -3.22 9.72 9.42
N THR A 82 -4.49 9.82 9.75
CA THR A 82 -5.01 9.97 11.11
C THR A 82 -5.37 8.64 11.76
N SER A 83 -5.36 7.55 11.00
CA SER A 83 -5.75 6.23 11.50
C SER A 83 -4.66 5.59 12.38
N GLN A 84 -5.12 4.82 13.38
CA GLN A 84 -4.29 4.03 14.30
C GLN A 84 -4.03 2.60 13.78
N SER A 85 -4.47 2.29 12.57
CA SER A 85 -4.30 0.98 11.94
C SER A 85 -2.89 0.74 11.42
N ALA A 86 -2.58 -0.50 11.05
CA ALA A 86 -1.34 -0.86 10.35
C ALA A 86 -1.17 -0.07 9.03
N LEU A 87 -2.28 0.22 8.32
CA LEU A 87 -2.27 1.05 7.11
C LEU A 87 -2.00 2.52 7.42
N GLY A 88 -2.48 3.04 8.55
CA GLY A 88 -2.19 4.37 9.03
C GLY A 88 -0.70 4.56 9.31
N VAL A 89 -0.06 3.62 10.01
CA VAL A 89 1.40 3.63 10.24
C VAL A 89 2.16 3.59 8.92
N TYR A 90 1.74 2.72 8.00
CA TYR A 90 2.34 2.66 6.67
C TYR A 90 2.26 4.03 5.96
N SER A 91 1.08 4.67 5.96
CA SER A 91 0.87 5.98 5.32
C SER A 91 1.76 7.07 5.93
N ARG A 92 1.83 7.16 7.27
CA ARG A 92 2.71 8.12 7.98
C ARG A 92 4.18 7.90 7.64
N ARG A 93 4.66 6.64 7.58
CA ARG A 93 6.03 6.33 7.19
C ARG A 93 6.35 6.69 5.75
N MET A 94 5.40 6.52 4.84
CA MET A 94 5.59 7.00 3.47
C MET A 94 5.69 8.51 3.41
N GLY A 95 4.84 9.24 4.17
CA GLY A 95 4.89 10.70 4.27
C GLY A 95 6.18 11.26 4.89
N ALA A 96 6.86 10.50 5.75
CA ALA A 96 8.16 10.89 6.31
C ALA A 96 9.34 10.70 5.32
N ARG A 97 9.14 9.95 4.23
CA ARG A 97 10.22 9.58 3.29
C ARG A 97 10.08 10.23 1.93
N MET A 98 8.91 10.71 1.58
CA MET A 98 8.59 11.26 0.27
C MET A 98 7.52 12.35 0.39
N ASP A 99 7.35 13.15 -0.65
CA ASP A 99 6.33 14.21 -0.69
C ASP A 99 4.92 13.68 -0.47
N THR A 100 4.06 14.50 0.11
CA THR A 100 2.68 14.13 0.44
C THR A 100 1.90 13.51 -0.73
N PRO A 101 1.92 14.05 -1.97
CA PRO A 101 1.22 13.44 -3.10
C PRO A 101 1.76 12.06 -3.47
N GLN A 102 3.08 11.85 -3.35
CA GLN A 102 3.71 10.56 -3.61
C GLN A 102 3.34 9.54 -2.53
N ALA A 103 3.35 9.95 -1.26
CA ALA A 103 2.95 9.12 -0.13
C ALA A 103 1.49 8.67 -0.23
N VAL A 104 0.57 9.58 -0.57
CA VAL A 104 -0.83 9.26 -0.81
C VAL A 104 -0.98 8.28 -1.97
N THR A 105 -0.24 8.47 -3.06
CA THR A 105 -0.28 7.54 -4.20
C THR A 105 0.26 6.15 -3.83
N ALA A 106 1.32 6.07 -3.03
CA ALA A 106 1.87 4.81 -2.53
C ALA A 106 0.87 4.08 -1.60
N ALA A 107 0.17 4.82 -0.73
CA ALA A 107 -0.87 4.27 0.12
C ALA A 107 -2.09 3.81 -0.70
N ALA A 108 -2.53 4.58 -1.69
CA ALA A 108 -3.60 4.18 -2.62
C ALA A 108 -3.24 2.92 -3.41
N HIS A 109 -2.00 2.79 -3.87
CA HIS A 109 -1.49 1.58 -4.51
C HIS A 109 -1.53 0.37 -3.55
N LYS A 110 -1.22 0.58 -2.27
CA LYS A 110 -1.32 -0.48 -1.25
C LYS A 110 -2.77 -0.91 -1.06
N LEU A 111 -3.72 0.04 -0.97
CA LEU A 111 -5.16 -0.25 -0.91
C LEU A 111 -5.63 -1.04 -2.13
N ALA A 112 -5.26 -0.64 -3.34
CA ALA A 112 -5.59 -1.37 -4.56
C ALA A 112 -5.13 -2.84 -4.50
N ARG A 113 -3.92 -3.10 -4.00
CA ARG A 113 -3.41 -4.46 -3.85
C ARG A 113 -4.22 -5.30 -2.86
N LEU A 114 -4.67 -4.72 -1.76
CA LEU A 114 -5.51 -5.41 -0.79
C LEU A 114 -6.87 -5.74 -1.39
N ILE A 115 -7.51 -4.77 -2.05
CA ILE A 115 -8.78 -4.98 -2.76
C ILE A 115 -8.66 -6.11 -3.77
N TYR A 116 -7.60 -6.12 -4.60
CA TYR A 116 -7.36 -7.20 -5.56
C TYR A 116 -7.30 -8.57 -4.87
N THR A 117 -6.53 -8.66 -3.77
CA THR A 117 -6.38 -9.92 -3.03
C THR A 117 -7.72 -10.40 -2.46
N MET A 118 -8.51 -9.49 -1.88
CA MET A 118 -9.84 -9.82 -1.35
C MET A 118 -10.79 -10.29 -2.47
N LEU A 119 -10.85 -9.56 -3.58
CA LEU A 119 -11.74 -9.88 -4.70
C LEU A 119 -11.37 -11.18 -5.42
N THR A 120 -10.08 -11.55 -5.47
CA THR A 120 -9.61 -12.75 -6.17
C THR A 120 -9.56 -13.99 -5.29
N LYS A 121 -9.24 -13.83 -4.00
CA LYS A 121 -9.11 -14.96 -3.08
C LYS A 121 -10.35 -15.21 -2.22
N GLY A 122 -11.25 -14.24 -2.12
CA GLY A 122 -12.40 -14.32 -1.22
C GLY A 122 -12.05 -14.21 0.26
N GLU A 123 -10.78 -13.85 0.58
CA GLU A 123 -10.30 -13.70 1.95
C GLU A 123 -10.66 -12.31 2.49
N GLU A 124 -11.17 -12.25 3.72
CA GLU A 124 -11.44 -10.97 4.37
C GLU A 124 -10.15 -10.34 4.90
N TYR A 125 -10.08 -9.01 4.83
CA TYR A 125 -8.99 -8.26 5.44
C TYR A 125 -9.16 -8.21 6.96
N THR A 126 -8.10 -8.57 7.67
CA THR A 126 -7.99 -8.37 9.12
C THR A 126 -6.85 -7.41 9.40
N ASP A 127 -7.15 -6.28 10.05
CA ASP A 127 -6.10 -5.38 10.51
C ASP A 127 -5.40 -5.97 11.74
N GLN A 128 -4.09 -6.12 11.65
CA GLN A 128 -3.27 -6.66 12.73
C GLN A 128 -2.81 -5.57 13.71
N GLY A 129 -3.26 -4.33 13.48
CA GLY A 129 -2.96 -3.20 14.33
C GLY A 129 -1.59 -2.55 14.10
N GLN A 130 -1.42 -1.40 14.73
CA GLN A 130 -0.23 -0.58 14.64
C GLN A 130 1.00 -1.29 15.20
N ASP A 131 0.89 -1.85 16.40
CA ASP A 131 2.02 -2.45 17.13
C ASP A 131 2.64 -3.63 16.38
N TYR A 132 1.81 -4.50 15.81
CA TYR A 132 2.27 -5.61 14.97
C TYR A 132 3.04 -5.11 13.73
N TYR A 133 2.55 -4.06 13.08
CA TYR A 133 3.23 -3.49 11.93
C TYR A 133 4.57 -2.85 12.33
N GLU A 134 4.62 -2.17 13.47
CA GLU A 134 5.84 -1.54 13.99
C GLU A 134 6.89 -2.58 14.34
N GLU A 135 6.50 -3.64 15.02
CA GLU A 135 7.40 -4.73 15.38
C GLU A 135 7.98 -5.43 14.12
N ARG A 136 7.13 -5.76 13.15
CA ARG A 136 7.61 -6.32 11.87
C ARG A 136 8.56 -5.40 11.12
N TYR A 137 8.32 -4.09 11.19
CA TYR A 137 9.23 -3.13 10.59
C TYR A 137 10.57 -3.08 11.33
N ARG A 138 10.55 -3.04 12.66
CA ARG A 138 11.73 -3.07 13.52
C ARG A 138 12.59 -4.29 13.21
N GLN A 139 11.99 -5.46 13.16
CA GLN A 139 12.69 -6.71 12.81
C GLN A 139 13.34 -6.65 11.42
N ARG A 140 12.64 -6.06 10.43
CA ARG A 140 13.19 -5.87 9.09
C ARG A 140 14.40 -4.95 9.09
N VAL A 141 14.34 -3.83 9.82
CA VAL A 141 15.44 -2.86 9.94
C VAL A 141 16.62 -3.51 10.62
N LEU A 142 16.41 -4.21 11.73
CA LEU A 142 17.47 -4.94 12.44
C LEU A 142 18.16 -5.96 11.52
N ARG A 143 17.39 -6.75 10.77
CA ARG A 143 17.97 -7.70 9.80
C ARG A 143 18.81 -7.01 8.73
N GLN A 144 18.35 -5.88 8.20
CA GLN A 144 19.12 -5.12 7.20
C GLN A 144 20.40 -4.53 7.79
N LEU A 145 20.34 -4.02 9.03
CA LEU A 145 21.51 -3.50 9.73
C LEU A 145 22.52 -4.60 10.02
N SER A 146 22.07 -5.78 10.50
CA SER A 146 22.94 -6.94 10.72
C SER A 146 23.68 -7.33 9.44
N GLN A 147 22.96 -7.47 8.34
CA GLN A 147 23.57 -7.81 7.05
C GLN A 147 24.59 -6.77 6.56
N ARG A 148 24.34 -5.49 6.84
CA ARG A 148 25.29 -4.43 6.50
C ARG A 148 26.53 -4.45 7.42
N ALA A 149 26.32 -4.67 8.72
CA ALA A 149 27.40 -4.78 9.69
C ALA A 149 28.32 -5.98 9.36
N GLU A 150 27.73 -7.13 9.05
CA GLU A 150 28.47 -8.34 8.65
C GLU A 150 29.34 -8.10 7.41
N LYS A 151 28.83 -7.39 6.39
CA LYS A 151 29.61 -7.02 5.20
C LYS A 151 30.81 -6.12 5.49
N LEU A 152 30.78 -5.41 6.61
CA LEU A 152 31.88 -4.53 7.08
C LEU A 152 32.76 -5.20 8.16
N GLY A 153 32.51 -6.50 8.45
CA GLY A 153 33.24 -7.21 9.51
C GLY A 153 32.83 -6.82 10.93
N LEU A 154 31.67 -6.16 11.10
CA LEU A 154 31.14 -5.71 12.39
C LEU A 154 29.98 -6.57 12.86
N LYS A 155 29.78 -6.65 14.17
CA LYS A 155 28.60 -7.27 14.79
C LYS A 155 27.74 -6.22 15.48
N LEU A 156 26.42 -6.31 15.31
CA LEU A 156 25.47 -5.50 16.11
C LEU A 156 25.34 -6.12 17.50
N VAL A 157 25.53 -5.29 18.51
CA VAL A 157 25.32 -5.64 19.92
C VAL A 157 24.19 -4.77 20.46
N VAL A 158 23.25 -5.35 21.20
CA VAL A 158 22.22 -4.59 21.90
C VAL A 158 22.90 -3.84 23.04
N SER A 159 22.87 -2.49 23.00
CA SER A 159 23.29 -1.70 24.14
C SER A 159 22.20 -1.78 25.21
N GLU A 160 22.53 -2.31 26.41
CA GLU A 160 21.69 -2.13 27.59
C GLU A 160 21.75 -0.63 27.91
N GLN A 161 20.60 0.06 27.69
CA GLN A 161 20.47 1.42 28.22
C GLN A 161 20.35 1.29 29.75
N PRO A 162 21.21 1.96 30.53
CA PRO A 162 20.99 2.06 31.95
C PRO A 162 19.63 2.77 32.18
N ALA A 163 18.84 2.21 33.09
CA ALA A 163 17.53 2.70 33.50
C ALA A 163 17.63 4.12 34.08
#